data_c5c3d23dd97f6d7471f8f28e3253ccf3
#
_entry.id   c5c3d23dd97f6d7471f8f28e3253ccf3
#
_cell.length_a   1.000
_cell.length_b   1.000
_cell.length_c   1.000
_cell.angle_alpha   90.00
_cell.angle_beta   90.00
_cell.angle_gamma   90.00
#
_symmetry.space_group_name_H-M   'P 1'
#
loop_
_entity.id
_entity.type
_entity.pdbx_description
1 polymer ?
#
loop_
_entity_poly.entity_id
_entity_poly.type
_entity_poly.pdbx_seq_one_letter_code
_entity_poly.pdbx_strand_id
1 'polypeptide(L)'
;MFTRHYPFWPEGLPKTFPVPRASVYENLVRCAVQHPERAAIHYYGSEITYGELKRDADALAGYLQQRCGVRRGDRVLLYLQNSPQFVIAYYAVLRADAVVVPINPMNLADELRHYIEDAGTSVAIAGQELEARVGVQPALQRVIYAAYSDYLRKKTDLPLPDFVRAPARSRSWQDAVGAGLAPGPHLAQPEDLAVMPYTSGTTGKPKGCMHTHASVQATTVVYLQWRGSGDGAVVLSPLPMFHVTGMQAGMNGPLCKGATLVIMSRWDRDCAAQLIERQRVTNWSAITTMLVDFLSSPDLDKYDLSSLKVLGGGGAAMPEALARKLEEVFGLPYVEGYGLSETMAPTHINPPQRPKRQCGGIPIFNTDARVIDIEKLTELKVNEVGEIIVSGPQIFRGYWKQPEATAEVFLQHDGKRFFRTGDLGYYDEDGYFFITDRLKRMINASGFKVWPAEVEALLYGHPDVQEACVIGAPDGYRGETVKALVVLRKNIHGTKPADIMEWARDKMAAYKVPRLVEFVEQLPKTPTGKILWRELQEKERRK
;
A
#
# COMPACT_ATOMS: atom_id res chain seq x y z
N MET A 1 10.43 24.88 6.71
CA MET A 1 9.91 23.92 5.69
C MET A 1 11.00 23.64 4.66
N PHE A 2 11.21 22.39 4.31
CA PHE A 2 12.17 21.98 3.27
C PHE A 2 11.68 22.44 1.89
N THR A 3 12.50 23.14 1.12
CA THR A 3 12.09 23.77 -0.15
C THR A 3 13.08 23.54 -1.30
N ARG A 4 14.16 22.80 -1.06
CA ARG A 4 15.23 22.54 -2.07
C ARG A 4 14.68 21.93 -3.36
N HIS A 5 13.62 21.11 -3.27
CA HIS A 5 12.96 20.44 -4.38
C HIS A 5 12.03 21.33 -5.23
N TYR A 6 11.77 22.57 -4.84
CA TYR A 6 10.81 23.44 -5.55
C TYR A 6 11.16 23.73 -7.03
N PRO A 7 12.43 23.80 -7.45
CA PRO A 7 12.78 23.91 -8.88
C PRO A 7 12.33 22.70 -9.71
N PHE A 8 12.13 21.54 -9.08
CA PHE A 8 11.72 20.29 -9.72
C PHE A 8 10.25 19.94 -9.50
N TRP A 9 9.51 20.86 -8.92
CA TRP A 9 8.07 20.69 -8.65
C TRP A 9 7.29 20.46 -9.95
N PRO A 10 6.23 19.61 -9.96
CA PRO A 10 5.41 19.42 -11.14
C PRO A 10 4.87 20.75 -11.69
N GLU A 11 5.04 20.93 -13.01
CA GLU A 11 4.63 22.16 -13.69
C GLU A 11 3.12 22.41 -13.55
N GLY A 12 2.75 23.67 -13.37
CA GLY A 12 1.34 24.08 -13.23
C GLY A 12 0.70 23.72 -11.89
N LEU A 13 1.39 23.01 -11.00
CA LEU A 13 0.84 22.69 -9.67
C LEU A 13 1.23 23.73 -8.62
N PRO A 14 0.30 24.14 -7.73
CA PRO A 14 0.62 25.00 -6.60
C PRO A 14 1.54 24.26 -5.62
N LYS A 15 2.39 24.99 -4.88
CA LYS A 15 3.30 24.40 -3.88
C LYS A 15 2.56 23.89 -2.63
N THR A 16 1.40 24.44 -2.36
CA THR A 16 0.51 24.06 -1.26
C THR A 16 -0.88 23.81 -1.83
N PHE A 17 -1.61 22.94 -1.19
CA PHE A 17 -3.00 22.65 -1.57
C PHE A 17 -3.87 22.59 -0.30
N PRO A 18 -5.04 23.26 -0.27
CA PRO A 18 -5.93 23.18 0.86
C PRO A 18 -6.50 21.76 0.98
N VAL A 19 -6.33 21.16 2.16
CA VAL A 19 -6.97 19.87 2.46
C VAL A 19 -8.48 20.11 2.54
N PRO A 20 -9.30 19.34 1.78
CA PRO A 20 -10.74 19.47 1.85
C PRO A 20 -11.28 19.28 3.27
N ARG A 21 -12.11 20.21 3.74
CA ARG A 21 -12.79 20.11 5.03
C ARG A 21 -14.10 19.34 4.91
N ALA A 22 -14.04 18.18 4.28
CA ALA A 22 -15.17 17.32 4.00
C ALA A 22 -14.87 15.90 4.46
N SER A 23 -15.88 15.11 4.76
CA SER A 23 -15.70 13.69 4.98
C SER A 23 -15.27 12.99 3.68
N VAL A 24 -14.62 11.84 3.78
CA VAL A 24 -14.22 11.06 2.60
C VAL A 24 -15.46 10.55 1.82
N TYR A 25 -16.56 10.27 2.52
CA TYR A 25 -17.83 9.89 1.88
C TYR A 25 -18.38 10.98 0.95
N GLU A 26 -18.21 12.26 1.28
CA GLU A 26 -18.70 13.37 0.44
C GLU A 26 -18.04 13.42 -0.95
N ASN A 27 -16.85 12.82 -1.13
CA ASN A 27 -16.26 12.67 -2.45
C ASN A 27 -17.14 11.80 -3.37
N LEU A 28 -17.66 10.68 -2.84
CA LEU A 28 -18.58 9.82 -3.57
C LEU A 28 -19.90 10.55 -3.87
N VAL A 29 -20.45 11.27 -2.89
CA VAL A 29 -21.69 12.05 -3.07
C VAL A 29 -21.55 13.03 -4.22
N ARG A 30 -20.46 13.83 -4.22
CA ARG A 30 -20.20 14.82 -5.27
C ARG A 30 -20.16 14.16 -6.65
N CYS A 31 -19.41 13.07 -6.82
CA CYS A 31 -19.30 12.40 -8.11
C CYS A 31 -20.61 11.73 -8.53
N ALA A 32 -21.37 11.14 -7.59
CA ALA A 32 -22.68 10.55 -7.87
C ALA A 32 -23.72 11.58 -8.29
N VAL A 33 -23.64 12.81 -7.76
CA VAL A 33 -24.51 13.92 -8.19
C VAL A 33 -24.12 14.46 -9.56
N GLN A 34 -22.81 14.63 -9.80
CA GLN A 34 -22.30 15.19 -11.05
C GLN A 34 -22.39 14.22 -12.24
N HIS A 35 -22.18 12.92 -11.99
CA HIS A 35 -22.04 11.89 -13.01
C HIS A 35 -22.76 10.58 -12.62
N PRO A 36 -24.07 10.58 -12.32
CA PRO A 36 -24.78 9.42 -11.77
C PRO A 36 -24.69 8.17 -12.66
N GLU A 37 -24.70 8.35 -13.98
CA GLU A 37 -24.69 7.26 -14.97
C GLU A 37 -23.27 6.85 -15.41
N ARG A 38 -22.22 7.58 -14.99
CA ARG A 38 -20.85 7.20 -15.32
C ARG A 38 -20.46 5.94 -14.56
N ALA A 39 -19.77 5.02 -15.22
CA ALA A 39 -19.21 3.85 -14.58
C ALA A 39 -18.17 4.27 -13.50
N ALA A 40 -18.45 3.91 -12.26
CA ALA A 40 -17.52 4.04 -11.15
C ALA A 40 -16.59 2.82 -11.06
N ILE A 41 -17.12 1.65 -11.39
CA ILE A 41 -16.40 0.37 -11.28
C ILE A 41 -16.67 -0.48 -12.51
N HIS A 42 -15.61 -1.00 -13.13
CA HIS A 42 -15.63 -2.18 -13.98
C HIS A 42 -15.13 -3.38 -13.18
N TYR A 43 -15.90 -4.45 -13.15
CA TYR A 43 -15.58 -5.68 -12.44
C TYR A 43 -15.81 -6.88 -13.33
N TYR A 44 -14.75 -7.40 -13.94
CA TYR A 44 -14.75 -8.56 -14.85
C TYR A 44 -15.89 -8.53 -15.90
N GLY A 45 -16.00 -7.40 -16.60
CA GLY A 45 -17.01 -7.19 -17.66
C GLY A 45 -18.37 -6.65 -17.18
N SER A 46 -18.58 -6.53 -15.88
CA SER A 46 -19.75 -5.89 -15.28
C SER A 46 -19.44 -4.46 -14.87
N GLU A 47 -20.47 -3.61 -14.87
CA GLU A 47 -20.36 -2.20 -14.54
C GLU A 47 -21.25 -1.84 -13.36
N ILE A 48 -20.78 -0.88 -12.56
CA ILE A 48 -21.51 -0.25 -11.47
C ILE A 48 -21.33 1.25 -11.64
N THR A 49 -22.44 1.99 -11.76
CA THR A 49 -22.39 3.45 -11.91
C THR A 49 -22.15 4.15 -10.57
N TYR A 50 -21.78 5.45 -10.61
CA TYR A 50 -21.64 6.26 -9.40
C TYR A 50 -22.97 6.36 -8.64
N GLY A 51 -24.09 6.46 -9.35
CA GLY A 51 -25.43 6.46 -8.74
C GLY A 51 -25.74 5.15 -8.01
N GLU A 52 -25.42 4.01 -8.63
CA GLU A 52 -25.57 2.69 -8.01
C GLU A 52 -24.64 2.52 -6.80
N LEU A 53 -23.36 2.89 -6.94
CA LEU A 53 -22.37 2.80 -5.86
C LEU A 53 -22.82 3.59 -4.63
N LYS A 54 -23.28 4.82 -4.83
CA LYS A 54 -23.80 5.65 -3.73
C LYS A 54 -25.05 5.04 -3.10
N ARG A 55 -26.01 4.60 -3.90
CA ARG A 55 -27.25 3.97 -3.43
C ARG A 55 -26.96 2.75 -2.55
N ASP A 56 -26.07 1.85 -3.03
CA ASP A 56 -25.75 0.63 -2.31
C ASP A 56 -24.95 0.93 -1.03
N ALA A 57 -24.07 1.95 -1.05
CA ALA A 57 -23.36 2.42 0.14
C ALA A 57 -24.32 3.02 1.19
N ASP A 58 -25.30 3.84 0.76
CA ASP A 58 -26.29 4.41 1.66
C ASP A 58 -27.19 3.33 2.27
N ALA A 59 -27.66 2.38 1.46
CA ALA A 59 -28.49 1.27 1.93
C ALA A 59 -27.78 0.41 2.98
N LEU A 60 -26.50 0.07 2.69
CA LEU A 60 -25.68 -0.67 3.64
C LEU A 60 -25.40 0.14 4.93
N ALA A 61 -25.18 1.46 4.82
CA ALA A 61 -25.01 2.33 5.99
C ALA A 61 -26.26 2.35 6.87
N GLY A 62 -27.45 2.44 6.28
CA GLY A 62 -28.72 2.34 7.00
C GLY A 62 -28.89 1.00 7.70
N TYR A 63 -28.49 -0.09 7.05
CA TYR A 63 -28.49 -1.42 7.66
C TYR A 63 -27.50 -1.54 8.83
N LEU A 64 -26.28 -1.03 8.66
CA LEU A 64 -25.28 -1.00 9.73
C LEU A 64 -25.80 -0.25 10.97
N GLN A 65 -26.42 0.91 10.79
CA GLN A 65 -26.96 1.69 11.90
C GLN A 65 -28.18 1.02 12.54
N GLN A 66 -29.15 0.57 11.76
CA GLN A 66 -30.45 0.16 12.27
C GLN A 66 -30.54 -1.34 12.65
N ARG A 67 -29.75 -2.20 12.00
CA ARG A 67 -29.76 -3.65 12.24
C ARG A 67 -28.51 -4.18 12.95
N CYS A 68 -27.35 -3.55 12.68
CA CYS A 68 -26.09 -3.94 13.36
C CYS A 68 -25.79 -3.05 14.56
N GLY A 69 -26.52 -1.95 14.79
CA GLY A 69 -26.35 -1.06 15.93
C GLY A 69 -25.09 -0.19 15.87
N VAL A 70 -24.51 -0.01 14.66
CA VAL A 70 -23.31 0.81 14.44
C VAL A 70 -23.62 2.27 14.72
N ARG A 71 -22.79 2.90 15.55
CA ARG A 71 -22.86 4.30 15.95
C ARG A 71 -21.62 5.07 15.48
N ARG A 72 -21.70 6.40 15.50
CA ARG A 72 -20.57 7.28 15.20
C ARG A 72 -19.33 6.89 16.01
N GLY A 73 -18.20 6.71 15.33
CA GLY A 73 -16.92 6.35 15.93
C GLY A 73 -16.74 4.84 16.21
N ASP A 74 -17.76 4.00 16.00
CA ASP A 74 -17.60 2.56 16.09
C ASP A 74 -16.69 2.05 14.98
N ARG A 75 -15.95 0.98 15.25
CA ARG A 75 -15.06 0.34 14.28
C ARG A 75 -15.81 -0.80 13.61
N VAL A 76 -15.75 -0.84 12.28
CA VAL A 76 -16.33 -1.91 11.46
C VAL A 76 -15.21 -2.59 10.69
N LEU A 77 -15.07 -3.89 10.89
CA LEU A 77 -14.04 -4.70 10.24
C LEU A 77 -14.41 -4.96 8.78
N LEU A 78 -13.49 -4.66 7.85
CA LEU A 78 -13.58 -5.09 6.45
C LEU A 78 -12.58 -6.19 6.17
N TYR A 79 -13.07 -7.40 6.00
CA TYR A 79 -12.28 -8.60 5.74
C TYR A 79 -12.65 -9.17 4.37
N LEU A 80 -12.28 -8.42 3.32
CA LEU A 80 -12.71 -8.61 1.94
C LEU A 80 -11.52 -8.53 0.97
N GLN A 81 -11.59 -9.29 -0.12
CA GLN A 81 -10.74 -9.08 -1.29
C GLN A 81 -11.15 -7.78 -2.01
N ASN A 82 -10.29 -7.30 -2.93
CA ASN A 82 -10.67 -6.23 -3.84
C ASN A 82 -11.94 -6.61 -4.60
N SER A 83 -12.96 -5.81 -4.48
CA SER A 83 -14.28 -6.09 -5.05
C SER A 83 -15.18 -4.86 -4.99
N PRO A 84 -16.28 -4.83 -5.73
CA PRO A 84 -17.30 -3.81 -5.54
C PRO A 84 -17.80 -3.75 -4.09
N GLN A 85 -17.94 -4.92 -3.44
CA GLN A 85 -18.37 -4.99 -2.05
C GLN A 85 -17.40 -4.32 -1.09
N PHE A 86 -16.07 -4.39 -1.34
CA PHE A 86 -15.09 -3.66 -0.53
C PHE A 86 -15.33 -2.15 -0.64
N VAL A 87 -15.50 -1.65 -1.86
CA VAL A 87 -15.72 -0.21 -2.12
C VAL A 87 -17.03 0.26 -1.48
N ILE A 88 -18.13 -0.48 -1.71
CA ILE A 88 -19.44 -0.17 -1.13
C ILE A 88 -19.36 -0.18 0.40
N ALA A 89 -18.77 -1.21 1.00
CA ALA A 89 -18.64 -1.35 2.45
C ALA A 89 -17.77 -0.22 3.06
N TYR A 90 -16.66 0.14 2.40
CA TYR A 90 -15.81 1.24 2.82
C TYR A 90 -16.61 2.55 2.93
N TYR A 91 -17.31 2.92 1.87
CA TYR A 91 -18.11 4.15 1.86
C TYR A 91 -19.36 4.06 2.76
N ALA A 92 -19.95 2.87 2.92
CA ALA A 92 -21.08 2.66 3.83
C ALA A 92 -20.69 2.87 5.30
N VAL A 93 -19.53 2.35 5.71
CA VAL A 93 -19.00 2.57 7.08
C VAL A 93 -18.75 4.05 7.32
N LEU A 94 -18.12 4.75 6.38
CA LEU A 94 -17.90 6.19 6.47
C LEU A 94 -19.21 6.98 6.46
N ARG A 95 -20.23 6.55 5.69
CA ARG A 95 -21.56 7.15 5.65
C ARG A 95 -22.30 6.96 6.97
N ALA A 96 -22.04 5.89 7.69
CA ALA A 96 -22.57 5.63 9.04
C ALA A 96 -21.79 6.39 10.14
N ASP A 97 -20.88 7.30 9.80
CA ASP A 97 -19.97 8.03 10.70
C ASP A 97 -19.08 7.09 11.54
N ALA A 98 -18.81 5.90 11.04
CA ALA A 98 -18.02 4.86 11.69
C ALA A 98 -16.60 4.78 11.10
N VAL A 99 -15.72 4.03 11.74
CA VAL A 99 -14.31 3.88 11.38
C VAL A 99 -14.09 2.57 10.62
N VAL A 100 -13.52 2.66 9.43
CA VAL A 100 -13.14 1.48 8.63
C VAL A 100 -11.91 0.83 9.22
N VAL A 101 -11.97 -0.48 9.50
CA VAL A 101 -10.83 -1.31 9.91
C VAL A 101 -10.55 -2.34 8.82
N PRO A 102 -9.72 -2.00 7.82
CA PRO A 102 -9.43 -2.89 6.71
C PRO A 102 -8.38 -3.92 7.10
N ILE A 103 -8.69 -5.20 6.92
CA ILE A 103 -7.83 -6.32 7.29
C ILE A 103 -7.48 -7.15 6.06
N ASN A 104 -6.25 -7.64 6.03
CA ASN A 104 -5.78 -8.53 4.99
C ASN A 104 -6.58 -9.85 4.98
N PRO A 105 -7.31 -10.18 3.89
CA PRO A 105 -8.11 -11.40 3.80
C PRO A 105 -7.28 -12.70 3.81
N MET A 106 -5.96 -12.60 3.76
CA MET A 106 -5.07 -13.76 3.92
C MET A 106 -4.78 -14.11 5.38
N ASN A 107 -5.04 -13.21 6.33
CA ASN A 107 -4.83 -13.47 7.75
C ASN A 107 -5.61 -14.70 8.21
N LEU A 108 -5.01 -15.48 9.10
CA LEU A 108 -5.65 -16.66 9.69
C LEU A 108 -6.52 -16.27 10.91
N ALA A 109 -7.27 -17.23 11.44
CA ALA A 109 -8.24 -16.99 12.51
C ALA A 109 -7.61 -16.37 13.78
N ASP A 110 -6.41 -16.81 14.16
CA ASP A 110 -5.71 -16.31 15.36
C ASP A 110 -5.19 -14.89 15.17
N GLU A 111 -4.70 -14.56 13.96
CA GLU A 111 -4.31 -13.19 13.60
C GLU A 111 -5.54 -12.27 13.59
N LEU A 112 -6.64 -12.75 13.02
CA LEU A 112 -7.91 -12.02 12.95
C LEU A 112 -8.43 -11.67 14.35
N ARG A 113 -8.28 -12.57 15.32
CA ARG A 113 -8.68 -12.35 16.72
C ARG A 113 -8.00 -11.12 17.32
N HIS A 114 -6.69 -10.96 17.08
CA HIS A 114 -5.96 -9.78 17.54
C HIS A 114 -6.57 -8.47 17.04
N TYR A 115 -6.88 -8.38 15.74
CA TYR A 115 -7.46 -7.16 15.17
C TYR A 115 -8.84 -6.84 15.73
N ILE A 116 -9.68 -7.87 15.93
CA ILE A 116 -11.03 -7.73 16.49
C ILE A 116 -10.97 -7.21 17.92
N GLU A 117 -10.12 -7.81 18.76
CA GLU A 117 -9.98 -7.46 20.18
C GLU A 117 -9.33 -6.08 20.34
N ASP A 118 -8.26 -5.79 19.61
CA ASP A 118 -7.55 -4.51 19.68
C ASP A 118 -8.44 -3.35 19.19
N ALA A 119 -9.08 -3.49 18.03
CA ALA A 119 -10.02 -2.50 17.51
C ALA A 119 -11.27 -2.38 18.39
N GLY A 120 -11.62 -3.43 19.15
CA GLY A 120 -12.86 -3.50 19.92
C GLY A 120 -14.08 -3.46 19.00
N THR A 121 -14.04 -4.20 17.89
CA THR A 121 -15.14 -4.27 16.93
C THR A 121 -16.05 -5.47 17.22
N SER A 122 -17.35 -5.27 17.06
CA SER A 122 -18.37 -6.33 17.13
C SER A 122 -19.09 -6.58 15.81
N VAL A 123 -18.76 -5.77 14.78
CA VAL A 123 -19.38 -5.85 13.44
C VAL A 123 -18.30 -6.06 12.38
N ALA A 124 -18.54 -7.03 11.51
CA ALA A 124 -17.65 -7.30 10.37
C ALA A 124 -18.43 -7.44 9.06
N ILE A 125 -17.77 -7.05 7.97
CA ILE A 125 -18.18 -7.35 6.60
C ILE A 125 -17.07 -8.21 6.01
N ALA A 126 -17.38 -9.44 5.62
CA ALA A 126 -16.39 -10.44 5.24
C ALA A 126 -16.78 -11.16 3.94
N GLY A 127 -15.78 -11.59 3.18
CA GLY A 127 -16.00 -12.50 2.06
C GLY A 127 -16.51 -13.85 2.54
N GLN A 128 -17.48 -14.44 1.83
CA GLN A 128 -18.04 -15.74 2.22
C GLN A 128 -17.00 -16.86 2.24
N GLU A 129 -15.92 -16.75 1.48
CA GLU A 129 -14.81 -17.71 1.47
C GLU A 129 -14.02 -17.70 2.78
N LEU A 130 -14.18 -16.66 3.60
CA LEU A 130 -13.50 -16.46 4.87
C LEU A 130 -14.38 -16.83 6.08
N GLU A 131 -15.60 -17.35 5.85
CA GLU A 131 -16.58 -17.68 6.88
C GLU A 131 -16.01 -18.56 8.00
N ALA A 132 -15.24 -19.59 7.67
CA ALA A 132 -14.62 -20.48 8.65
C ALA A 132 -13.66 -19.76 9.62
N ARG A 133 -13.01 -18.69 9.18
CA ARG A 133 -12.09 -17.89 10.01
C ARG A 133 -12.84 -16.88 10.88
N VAL A 134 -13.95 -16.35 10.36
CA VAL A 134 -14.79 -15.36 11.03
C VAL A 134 -15.72 -16.01 12.04
N GLY A 135 -16.31 -17.15 11.70
CA GLY A 135 -17.28 -17.87 12.54
C GLY A 135 -16.76 -18.36 13.89
N VAL A 136 -15.44 -18.47 14.03
CA VAL A 136 -14.78 -18.83 15.30
C VAL A 136 -14.39 -17.61 16.16
N GLN A 137 -14.85 -16.41 15.82
CA GLN A 137 -14.54 -15.16 16.53
C GLN A 137 -15.70 -14.75 17.46
N PRO A 138 -15.62 -15.04 18.77
CA PRO A 138 -16.77 -14.84 19.67
C PRO A 138 -17.12 -13.36 19.93
N ALA A 139 -16.18 -12.45 19.69
CA ALA A 139 -16.41 -11.01 19.86
C ALA A 139 -17.25 -10.39 18.74
N LEU A 140 -17.36 -11.05 17.56
CA LEU A 140 -18.20 -10.58 16.47
C LEU A 140 -19.66 -10.98 16.70
N GLN A 141 -20.51 -9.99 16.92
CA GLN A 141 -21.95 -10.17 17.14
C GLN A 141 -22.75 -10.12 15.84
N ARG A 142 -22.24 -9.41 14.85
CA ARG A 142 -22.88 -9.23 13.55
C ARG A 142 -21.84 -9.37 12.44
N VAL A 143 -22.12 -10.25 11.48
CA VAL A 143 -21.30 -10.45 10.30
C VAL A 143 -22.18 -10.40 9.07
N ILE A 144 -21.77 -9.58 8.08
CA ILE A 144 -22.39 -9.53 6.76
C ILE A 144 -21.45 -10.25 5.81
N TYR A 145 -21.88 -11.37 5.25
CA TYR A 145 -21.09 -12.15 4.30
C TYR A 145 -21.40 -11.71 2.86
N ALA A 146 -20.35 -11.37 2.12
CA ALA A 146 -20.40 -10.94 0.73
C ALA A 146 -19.99 -12.08 -0.21
N ALA A 147 -20.77 -12.33 -1.24
CA ALA A 147 -20.41 -13.17 -2.38
C ALA A 147 -20.02 -12.25 -3.54
N TYR A 148 -18.79 -12.37 -4.04
CA TYR A 148 -18.30 -11.47 -5.10
C TYR A 148 -19.06 -11.65 -6.41
N SER A 149 -19.65 -12.85 -6.64
CA SER A 149 -20.50 -13.17 -7.77
C SER A 149 -21.77 -12.32 -7.87
N ASP A 150 -22.22 -11.68 -6.78
CA ASP A 150 -23.40 -10.81 -6.78
C ASP A 150 -23.26 -9.61 -7.74
N TYR A 151 -22.02 -9.21 -8.02
CA TYR A 151 -21.72 -8.12 -8.96
C TYR A 151 -21.16 -8.61 -10.31
N LEU A 152 -21.16 -9.92 -10.57
CA LEU A 152 -20.91 -10.48 -11.90
C LEU A 152 -22.22 -10.49 -12.71
N ARG A 153 -22.64 -9.34 -13.21
CA ARG A 153 -23.91 -9.16 -13.91
C ARG A 153 -23.91 -9.68 -15.35
N LYS A 154 -22.71 -9.88 -15.92
CA LYS A 154 -22.50 -10.37 -17.29
C LYS A 154 -21.58 -11.59 -17.27
N LYS A 155 -21.82 -12.52 -18.21
CA LYS A 155 -20.86 -13.60 -18.47
C LYS A 155 -19.55 -13.00 -18.95
N THR A 156 -18.44 -13.55 -18.50
CA THR A 156 -17.10 -13.10 -18.88
C THR A 156 -16.22 -14.29 -19.25
N ASP A 157 -15.35 -14.08 -20.20
CA ASP A 157 -14.27 -14.99 -20.61
C ASP A 157 -12.95 -14.68 -19.89
N LEU A 158 -12.92 -13.59 -19.10
CA LEU A 158 -11.74 -13.23 -18.32
C LEU A 158 -11.38 -14.31 -17.29
N PRO A 159 -10.10 -14.55 -17.03
CA PRO A 159 -9.67 -15.40 -15.92
C PRO A 159 -10.20 -14.86 -14.59
N LEU A 160 -10.96 -15.67 -13.87
CA LEU A 160 -11.52 -15.31 -12.56
C LEU A 160 -11.01 -16.29 -11.50
N PRO A 161 -10.67 -15.81 -10.30
CA PRO A 161 -10.49 -16.68 -9.15
C PRO A 161 -11.78 -17.44 -8.80
N ASP A 162 -11.66 -18.70 -8.36
CA ASP A 162 -12.82 -19.54 -8.02
C ASP A 162 -13.72 -18.90 -6.96
N PHE A 163 -13.13 -18.25 -5.96
CA PHE A 163 -13.91 -17.57 -4.92
C PHE A 163 -14.75 -16.39 -5.45
N VAL A 164 -14.37 -15.81 -6.59
CA VAL A 164 -15.15 -14.75 -7.28
C VAL A 164 -16.35 -15.33 -8.01
N ARG A 165 -16.18 -16.52 -8.63
CA ARG A 165 -17.26 -17.23 -9.35
C ARG A 165 -18.25 -17.92 -8.41
N ALA A 166 -17.82 -18.22 -7.19
CA ALA A 166 -18.62 -18.99 -6.24
C ALA A 166 -19.97 -18.32 -5.99
N PRO A 167 -21.09 -19.04 -6.17
CA PRO A 167 -22.42 -18.50 -5.94
C PRO A 167 -22.60 -18.12 -4.47
N ALA A 168 -23.49 -17.18 -4.19
CA ALA A 168 -23.81 -16.77 -2.84
C ALA A 168 -24.34 -17.97 -2.04
N ARG A 169 -23.73 -18.22 -0.87
CA ARG A 169 -24.17 -19.25 0.09
C ARG A 169 -25.26 -18.73 1.02
N SER A 170 -25.34 -17.42 1.21
CA SER A 170 -26.35 -16.74 2.00
C SER A 170 -26.79 -15.46 1.30
N ARG A 171 -27.93 -14.91 1.69
CA ARG A 171 -28.42 -13.63 1.20
C ARG A 171 -27.96 -12.44 2.06
N SER A 172 -27.03 -12.65 2.97
CA SER A 172 -26.63 -11.65 3.97
C SER A 172 -26.26 -10.29 3.37
N TRP A 173 -25.50 -10.28 2.27
CA TRP A 173 -25.16 -9.06 1.55
C TRP A 173 -26.38 -8.44 0.83
N GLN A 174 -27.12 -9.26 0.06
CA GLN A 174 -28.29 -8.78 -0.69
C GLN A 174 -29.37 -8.27 0.26
N ASP A 175 -29.57 -8.96 1.39
CA ASP A 175 -30.55 -8.54 2.40
C ASP A 175 -30.11 -7.20 3.05
N ALA A 176 -28.80 -6.98 3.25
CA ALA A 176 -28.30 -5.74 3.82
C ALA A 176 -28.48 -4.55 2.86
N VAL A 177 -28.07 -4.69 1.60
CA VAL A 177 -28.19 -3.61 0.60
C VAL A 177 -29.62 -3.45 0.07
N GLY A 178 -30.43 -4.52 0.09
CA GLY A 178 -31.81 -4.54 -0.35
C GLY A 178 -32.85 -4.19 0.73
N ALA A 179 -32.43 -3.98 1.98
CA ALA A 179 -33.36 -3.74 3.10
C ALA A 179 -34.15 -2.42 3.00
N GLY A 180 -33.79 -1.51 2.10
CA GLY A 180 -34.46 -0.22 1.93
C GLY A 180 -34.33 0.72 3.13
N LEU A 181 -33.33 0.50 3.98
CA LEU A 181 -33.11 1.27 5.19
C LEU A 181 -32.29 2.54 4.88
N ALA A 182 -32.90 3.71 5.03
CA ALA A 182 -32.20 4.96 4.85
C ALA A 182 -31.27 5.22 6.04
N PRO A 183 -30.01 5.67 5.82
CA PRO A 183 -29.11 6.04 6.90
C PRO A 183 -29.57 7.36 7.56
N GLY A 184 -29.24 7.52 8.83
CA GLY A 184 -29.45 8.78 9.56
C GLY A 184 -28.64 9.95 8.95
N PRO A 185 -28.71 11.16 9.55
CA PRO A 185 -27.89 12.29 9.13
C PRO A 185 -26.39 11.94 9.13
N HIS A 186 -25.66 12.44 8.13
CA HIS A 186 -24.21 12.32 8.10
C HIS A 186 -23.58 13.48 8.90
N LEU A 187 -22.89 13.15 9.98
CA LEU A 187 -22.39 14.11 10.97
C LEU A 187 -20.85 14.10 11.10
N ALA A 188 -20.16 13.31 10.27
CA ALA A 188 -18.71 13.19 10.32
C ALA A 188 -18.01 14.53 10.08
N GLN A 189 -17.04 14.86 10.94
CA GLN A 189 -16.21 16.04 10.84
C GLN A 189 -14.82 15.66 10.27
N PRO A 190 -14.07 16.61 9.70
CA PRO A 190 -12.74 16.35 9.17
C PRO A 190 -11.77 15.69 10.18
N GLU A 191 -11.94 16.01 11.45
CA GLU A 191 -11.13 15.54 12.57
C GLU A 191 -11.56 14.18 13.13
N ASP A 192 -12.73 13.66 12.76
CA ASP A 192 -13.19 12.33 13.17
C ASP A 192 -12.33 11.24 12.52
N LEU A 193 -12.18 10.12 13.22
CA LEU A 193 -11.49 8.95 12.66
C LEU A 193 -12.29 8.39 11.48
N ALA A 194 -11.62 8.15 10.38
CA ALA A 194 -12.20 7.57 9.17
C ALA A 194 -11.72 6.13 8.95
N VAL A 195 -10.42 5.91 9.06
CA VAL A 195 -9.79 4.63 8.72
C VAL A 195 -8.72 4.28 9.74
N MET A 196 -8.63 3.03 10.10
CA MET A 196 -7.62 2.50 11.01
C MET A 196 -6.93 1.27 10.38
N PRO A 197 -6.01 1.48 9.41
CA PRO A 197 -5.20 0.40 8.85
C PRO A 197 -4.20 -0.09 9.91
N TYR A 198 -3.88 -1.38 9.86
CA TYR A 198 -2.89 -1.96 10.76
C TYR A 198 -1.52 -2.07 10.08
N THR A 199 -0.49 -1.69 10.81
CA THR A 199 0.91 -1.87 10.41
C THR A 199 1.52 -3.05 11.16
N SER A 200 2.37 -3.80 10.48
CA SER A 200 3.08 -4.96 11.07
C SER A 200 4.08 -4.58 12.15
N GLY A 201 3.97 -3.40 12.75
CA GLY A 201 4.75 -2.91 13.86
C GLY A 201 6.22 -3.41 13.93
N THR A 202 7.11 -2.62 14.50
CA THR A 202 8.51 -3.04 14.62
C THR A 202 8.79 -3.95 15.83
N THR A 203 7.80 -4.19 16.68
CA THR A 203 7.99 -4.80 18.02
C THR A 203 7.06 -5.98 18.30
N GLY A 204 6.42 -6.59 17.30
CA GLY A 204 5.54 -7.73 17.54
C GLY A 204 4.16 -7.59 16.89
N LYS A 205 3.08 -7.50 17.69
CA LYS A 205 1.70 -7.46 17.19
C LYS A 205 1.42 -6.21 16.34
N PRO A 206 0.61 -6.32 15.28
CA PRO A 206 0.18 -5.19 14.46
C PRO A 206 -0.49 -4.09 15.28
N LYS A 207 -0.23 -2.82 14.91
CA LYS A 207 -0.77 -1.63 15.58
C LYS A 207 -1.74 -0.89 14.65
N GLY A 208 -2.90 -0.47 15.16
CA GLY A 208 -3.89 0.32 14.41
C GLY A 208 -3.43 1.77 14.24
N CYS A 209 -3.28 2.25 13.01
CA CYS A 209 -2.91 3.64 12.70
C CYS A 209 -4.17 4.50 12.60
N MET A 210 -4.35 5.46 13.50
CA MET A 210 -5.54 6.32 13.56
C MET A 210 -5.49 7.43 12.50
N HIS A 211 -6.27 7.30 11.43
CA HIS A 211 -6.42 8.32 10.40
C HIS A 211 -7.76 9.02 10.45
N THR A 212 -7.73 10.35 10.41
CA THR A 212 -8.93 11.20 10.32
C THR A 212 -9.39 11.35 8.87
N HIS A 213 -10.62 11.83 8.66
CA HIS A 213 -11.07 12.20 7.32
C HIS A 213 -10.10 13.21 6.67
N ALA A 214 -9.62 14.20 7.42
CA ALA A 214 -8.65 15.18 6.91
C ALA A 214 -7.33 14.54 6.45
N SER A 215 -6.76 13.58 7.22
CA SER A 215 -5.51 12.93 6.83
C SER A 215 -5.68 12.03 5.60
N VAL A 216 -6.83 11.37 5.45
CA VAL A 216 -7.17 10.61 4.24
C VAL A 216 -7.35 11.54 3.05
N GLN A 217 -8.06 12.66 3.21
CA GLN A 217 -8.27 13.66 2.16
C GLN A 217 -6.96 14.27 1.68
N ALA A 218 -5.99 14.50 2.57
CA ALA A 218 -4.70 15.08 2.23
C ALA A 218 -3.97 14.29 1.14
N THR A 219 -3.95 12.96 1.22
CA THR A 219 -3.33 12.11 0.18
C THR A 219 -4.27 11.81 -0.99
N THR A 220 -5.59 11.78 -0.77
CA THR A 220 -6.58 11.67 -1.86
C THR A 220 -6.36 12.77 -2.89
N VAL A 221 -6.18 14.03 -2.44
CA VAL A 221 -5.92 15.18 -3.32
C VAL A 221 -4.61 15.03 -4.10
N VAL A 222 -3.57 14.47 -3.49
CA VAL A 222 -2.27 14.28 -4.15
C VAL A 222 -2.39 13.41 -5.40
N TYR A 223 -3.04 12.26 -5.28
CA TYR A 223 -3.23 11.37 -6.43
C TYR A 223 -4.03 12.02 -7.57
N LEU A 224 -4.90 12.96 -7.23
CA LEU A 224 -5.67 13.73 -8.20
C LEU A 224 -4.82 14.69 -9.01
N GLN A 225 -3.92 15.38 -8.37
CA GLN A 225 -3.19 16.51 -8.96
C GLN A 225 -1.84 16.08 -9.54
N TRP A 226 -1.09 15.27 -8.79
CA TRP A 226 0.31 15.00 -9.08
C TRP A 226 0.56 14.25 -10.38
N ARG A 227 -0.32 13.33 -10.73
CA ARG A 227 -0.15 12.47 -11.92
C ARG A 227 -0.96 12.93 -13.14
N GLY A 228 -1.62 14.09 -13.05
CA GLY A 228 -2.37 14.65 -14.18
C GLY A 228 -3.50 13.73 -14.68
N SER A 229 -4.04 12.87 -13.83
CA SER A 229 -5.20 12.03 -14.18
C SER A 229 -6.38 12.93 -14.51
N GLY A 230 -6.67 13.11 -15.80
CA GLY A 230 -7.76 13.95 -16.28
C GLY A 230 -9.15 13.37 -15.97
N ASP A 231 -10.19 14.14 -16.28
CA ASP A 231 -11.55 13.65 -16.36
C ASP A 231 -11.63 12.42 -17.28
N GLY A 232 -12.33 11.38 -16.84
CA GLY A 232 -12.48 10.15 -17.60
C GLY A 232 -11.29 9.17 -17.49
N ALA A 233 -10.39 9.33 -16.53
CA ALA A 233 -9.34 8.34 -16.27
C ALA A 233 -9.95 6.98 -15.93
N VAL A 234 -9.34 5.91 -16.47
CA VAL A 234 -9.66 4.52 -16.19
C VAL A 234 -8.46 3.90 -15.48
N VAL A 235 -8.66 3.45 -14.24
CA VAL A 235 -7.59 3.07 -13.32
C VAL A 235 -7.61 1.57 -13.05
N LEU A 236 -6.56 0.86 -13.43
CA LEU A 236 -6.39 -0.55 -13.04
C LEU A 236 -6.07 -0.64 -11.54
N SER A 237 -6.87 -1.39 -10.81
CA SER A 237 -6.83 -1.47 -9.35
C SER A 237 -6.54 -2.90 -8.85
N PRO A 238 -5.33 -3.46 -9.09
CA PRO A 238 -4.93 -4.77 -8.61
C PRO A 238 -4.34 -4.73 -7.20
N LEU A 239 -3.84 -3.56 -6.74
CA LEU A 239 -3.24 -3.43 -5.42
C LEU A 239 -4.28 -3.62 -4.32
N PRO A 240 -3.93 -4.31 -3.22
CA PRO A 240 -4.87 -4.58 -2.14
C PRO A 240 -5.48 -3.30 -1.55
N MET A 241 -6.81 -3.17 -1.60
CA MET A 241 -7.53 -2.01 -1.07
C MET A 241 -7.53 -1.94 0.46
N PHE A 242 -7.24 -3.06 1.14
CA PHE A 242 -7.03 -3.06 2.59
C PHE A 242 -5.70 -2.39 3.01
N HIS A 243 -4.78 -2.19 2.07
CA HIS A 243 -3.52 -1.47 2.29
C HIS A 243 -3.63 -0.03 1.79
N VAL A 244 -3.02 0.92 2.52
CA VAL A 244 -3.13 2.37 2.24
C VAL A 244 -2.78 2.76 0.79
N THR A 245 -1.84 2.08 0.15
CA THR A 245 -1.48 2.36 -1.26
C THR A 245 -2.63 1.99 -2.20
N GLY A 246 -3.18 0.77 -2.10
CA GLY A 246 -4.33 0.34 -2.90
C GLY A 246 -5.58 1.16 -2.58
N MET A 247 -5.80 1.48 -1.31
CA MET A 247 -6.91 2.30 -0.85
C MET A 247 -6.87 3.72 -1.46
N GLN A 248 -5.70 4.36 -1.48
CA GLN A 248 -5.59 5.73 -1.98
C GLN A 248 -5.40 5.79 -3.50
N ALA A 249 -4.41 5.07 -4.05
CA ALA A 249 -4.10 5.13 -5.47
C ALA A 249 -5.08 4.34 -6.35
N GLY A 250 -5.67 3.26 -5.81
CA GLY A 250 -6.58 2.36 -6.52
C GLY A 250 -8.06 2.60 -6.22
N MET A 251 -8.42 3.45 -5.25
CA MET A 251 -9.82 3.66 -4.88
C MET A 251 -10.16 5.13 -4.58
N ASN A 252 -9.70 5.71 -3.45
CA ASN A 252 -10.14 7.04 -3.01
C ASN A 252 -9.76 8.15 -3.97
N GLY A 253 -8.50 8.18 -4.43
CA GLY A 253 -8.03 9.18 -5.40
C GLY A 253 -8.85 9.16 -6.69
N PRO A 254 -8.89 8.04 -7.41
CA PRO A 254 -9.69 7.91 -8.62
C PRO A 254 -11.16 8.28 -8.44
N LEU A 255 -11.85 7.69 -7.45
CA LEU A 255 -13.28 7.94 -7.23
C LEU A 255 -13.58 9.40 -6.87
N CYS A 256 -12.69 10.08 -6.15
CA CYS A 256 -12.84 11.51 -5.85
C CYS A 256 -12.87 12.39 -7.11
N LYS A 257 -12.30 11.93 -8.24
CA LYS A 257 -12.29 12.63 -9.56
C LYS A 257 -13.35 12.15 -10.55
N GLY A 258 -14.19 11.22 -10.17
CA GLY A 258 -15.14 10.63 -11.12
C GLY A 258 -14.48 9.70 -12.14
N ALA A 259 -13.31 9.14 -11.82
CA ALA A 259 -12.63 8.12 -12.62
C ALA A 259 -13.31 6.76 -12.50
N THR A 260 -13.05 5.86 -13.44
CA THR A 260 -13.54 4.48 -13.40
C THR A 260 -12.45 3.55 -12.84
N LEU A 261 -12.80 2.74 -11.84
CA LEU A 261 -11.95 1.67 -11.32
C LEU A 261 -12.13 0.40 -12.13
N VAL A 262 -11.06 -0.22 -12.57
CA VAL A 262 -11.04 -1.59 -13.13
C VAL A 262 -10.48 -2.50 -12.04
N ILE A 263 -11.38 -3.17 -11.30
CA ILE A 263 -11.01 -3.92 -10.11
C ILE A 263 -10.62 -5.35 -10.47
N MET A 264 -9.48 -5.78 -9.95
CA MET A 264 -9.04 -7.17 -9.91
C MET A 264 -9.04 -7.68 -8.47
N SER A 265 -9.76 -8.77 -8.19
CA SER A 265 -9.79 -9.35 -6.85
C SER A 265 -8.47 -10.03 -6.47
N ARG A 266 -7.75 -10.53 -7.46
CA ARG A 266 -6.41 -11.09 -7.34
C ARG A 266 -5.60 -10.77 -8.59
N TRP A 267 -4.31 -10.60 -8.43
CA TRP A 267 -3.41 -10.39 -9.54
C TRP A 267 -3.36 -11.62 -10.46
N ASP A 268 -3.51 -11.37 -11.75
CA ASP A 268 -3.31 -12.28 -12.86
C ASP A 268 -2.84 -11.44 -14.05
N ARG A 269 -1.66 -11.72 -14.59
CA ARG A 269 -1.02 -10.88 -15.61
C ARG A 269 -1.78 -10.87 -16.93
N ASP A 270 -2.36 -12.03 -17.32
CA ASP A 270 -3.07 -12.15 -18.60
C ASP A 270 -4.44 -11.50 -18.52
N CYS A 271 -5.11 -11.62 -17.37
CA CYS A 271 -6.30 -10.84 -17.06
C CYS A 271 -6.03 -9.34 -17.06
N ALA A 272 -4.90 -8.90 -16.48
CA ALA A 272 -4.52 -7.50 -16.46
C ALA A 272 -4.31 -6.94 -17.88
N ALA A 273 -3.61 -7.66 -18.76
CA ALA A 273 -3.40 -7.26 -20.15
C ALA A 273 -4.73 -7.14 -20.92
N GLN A 274 -5.63 -8.12 -20.79
CA GLN A 274 -6.96 -8.08 -21.39
C GLN A 274 -7.80 -6.91 -20.85
N LEU A 275 -7.74 -6.64 -19.54
CA LEU A 275 -8.47 -5.52 -18.95
C LEU A 275 -7.93 -4.16 -19.41
N ILE A 276 -6.59 -4.02 -19.53
CA ILE A 276 -5.97 -2.79 -20.06
C ILE A 276 -6.48 -2.49 -21.47
N GLU A 277 -6.47 -3.49 -22.34
CA GLU A 277 -6.96 -3.36 -23.72
C GLU A 277 -8.45 -3.06 -23.77
N ARG A 278 -9.29 -3.94 -23.18
CA ARG A 278 -10.76 -3.88 -23.29
C ARG A 278 -11.36 -2.65 -22.62
N GLN A 279 -10.81 -2.22 -21.47
CA GLN A 279 -11.31 -1.08 -20.71
C GLN A 279 -10.56 0.21 -21.02
N ARG A 280 -9.59 0.17 -21.96
CA ARG A 280 -8.76 1.33 -22.32
C ARG A 280 -8.16 1.99 -21.07
N VAL A 281 -7.55 1.19 -20.20
CA VAL A 281 -6.95 1.64 -18.95
C VAL A 281 -5.91 2.71 -19.23
N THR A 282 -6.00 3.84 -18.52
CA THR A 282 -5.07 4.98 -18.68
C THR A 282 -4.03 5.03 -17.58
N ASN A 283 -4.34 4.52 -16.39
CA ASN A 283 -3.49 4.64 -15.22
C ASN A 283 -3.33 3.28 -14.52
N TRP A 284 -2.10 2.95 -14.19
CA TRP A 284 -1.81 1.75 -13.42
C TRP A 284 -0.81 2.04 -12.32
N SER A 285 -1.22 1.77 -11.07
CA SER A 285 -0.33 1.71 -9.91
C SER A 285 0.04 0.25 -9.65
N ALA A 286 1.32 -0.08 -9.75
CA ALA A 286 1.83 -1.44 -9.64
C ALA A 286 3.03 -1.52 -8.68
N ILE A 287 3.26 -2.69 -8.10
CA ILE A 287 4.49 -3.03 -7.38
C ILE A 287 5.46 -3.77 -8.31
N THR A 288 6.73 -3.75 -7.97
CA THR A 288 7.81 -4.36 -8.76
C THR A 288 7.51 -5.81 -9.17
N THR A 289 7.00 -6.62 -8.26
CA THR A 289 6.68 -8.04 -8.53
C THR A 289 5.59 -8.23 -9.58
N MET A 290 4.56 -7.39 -9.59
CA MET A 290 3.52 -7.40 -10.63
C MET A 290 4.11 -7.05 -12.00
N LEU A 291 5.00 -6.06 -12.06
CA LEU A 291 5.62 -5.63 -13.31
C LEU A 291 6.60 -6.67 -13.86
N VAL A 292 7.37 -7.32 -12.99
CA VAL A 292 8.24 -8.44 -13.40
C VAL A 292 7.41 -9.57 -14.00
N ASP A 293 6.32 -9.96 -13.33
CA ASP A 293 5.43 -11.02 -13.81
C ASP A 293 4.75 -10.61 -15.12
N PHE A 294 4.23 -9.39 -15.22
CA PHE A 294 3.59 -8.86 -16.42
C PHE A 294 4.52 -8.87 -17.65
N LEU A 295 5.74 -8.33 -17.49
CA LEU A 295 6.74 -8.30 -18.56
C LEU A 295 7.33 -9.68 -18.90
N SER A 296 7.07 -10.71 -18.09
CA SER A 296 7.47 -12.08 -18.39
C SER A 296 6.45 -12.84 -19.23
N SER A 297 5.29 -12.24 -19.53
CA SER A 297 4.27 -12.85 -20.40
C SER A 297 4.79 -12.97 -21.83
N PRO A 298 4.77 -14.19 -22.43
CA PRO A 298 5.17 -14.39 -23.83
C PRO A 298 4.15 -13.80 -24.82
N ASP A 299 2.97 -13.46 -24.34
CA ASP A 299 1.83 -13.01 -25.14
C ASP A 299 1.55 -11.52 -25.02
N LEU A 300 2.46 -10.76 -24.41
CA LEU A 300 2.25 -9.34 -24.11
C LEU A 300 2.04 -8.48 -25.36
N ASP A 301 2.72 -8.83 -26.44
CA ASP A 301 2.63 -8.18 -27.76
C ASP A 301 1.30 -8.40 -28.50
N LYS A 302 0.47 -9.33 -28.02
CA LYS A 302 -0.88 -9.59 -28.58
C LYS A 302 -1.91 -8.57 -28.14
N TYR A 303 -1.62 -7.77 -27.09
CA TYR A 303 -2.55 -6.83 -26.50
C TYR A 303 -2.22 -5.39 -26.83
N ASP A 304 -3.24 -4.58 -27.11
CA ASP A 304 -3.11 -3.13 -27.25
C ASP A 304 -3.03 -2.44 -25.87
N LEU A 305 -1.82 -2.14 -25.43
CA LEU A 305 -1.54 -1.46 -24.18
C LEU A 305 -1.37 0.06 -24.34
N SER A 306 -1.57 0.61 -25.55
CA SER A 306 -1.30 2.02 -25.89
C SER A 306 -2.19 3.04 -25.16
N SER A 307 -3.25 2.59 -24.50
CA SER A 307 -4.10 3.44 -23.67
C SER A 307 -3.44 3.91 -22.37
N LEU A 308 -2.41 3.19 -21.88
CA LEU A 308 -1.67 3.57 -20.69
C LEU A 308 -0.97 4.91 -20.88
N LYS A 309 -1.15 5.80 -19.89
CA LYS A 309 -0.55 7.16 -19.85
C LYS A 309 0.26 7.37 -18.59
N VAL A 310 -0.08 6.66 -17.52
CA VAL A 310 0.55 6.81 -16.21
C VAL A 310 0.86 5.43 -15.64
N LEU A 311 2.13 5.18 -15.37
CA LEU A 311 2.63 4.00 -14.69
C LEU A 311 3.46 4.41 -13.48
N GLY A 312 3.17 3.85 -12.33
CA GLY A 312 3.94 4.16 -11.13
C GLY A 312 3.53 3.31 -9.96
N GLY A 313 4.13 3.58 -8.81
CA GLY A 313 3.85 2.82 -7.59
C GLY A 313 4.85 3.13 -6.49
N GLY A 314 5.06 2.18 -5.61
CA GLY A 314 5.96 2.33 -4.48
C GLY A 314 5.99 1.07 -3.62
N GLY A 315 6.55 1.20 -2.43
CA GLY A 315 6.64 0.09 -1.48
C GLY A 315 8.00 -0.62 -1.49
N ALA A 316 8.73 -0.56 -2.60
CA ALA A 316 10.14 -0.94 -2.72
C ALA A 316 10.75 -0.15 -3.88
N ALA A 317 12.05 0.11 -3.83
CA ALA A 317 12.75 0.74 -4.94
C ALA A 317 12.68 -0.12 -6.21
N MET A 318 12.45 0.52 -7.36
CA MET A 318 12.38 -0.15 -8.66
C MET A 318 13.79 -0.46 -9.16
N PRO A 319 14.15 -1.73 -9.44
CA PRO A 319 15.42 -2.05 -10.07
C PRO A 319 15.62 -1.32 -11.39
N GLU A 320 16.79 -0.75 -11.61
CA GLU A 320 17.05 0.10 -12.78
C GLU A 320 16.84 -0.61 -14.12
N ALA A 321 17.26 -1.89 -14.21
CA ALA A 321 17.07 -2.69 -15.42
C ALA A 321 15.58 -2.89 -15.74
N LEU A 322 14.73 -3.06 -14.71
CA LEU A 322 13.28 -3.19 -14.88
C LEU A 322 12.66 -1.86 -15.30
N ALA A 323 13.08 -0.75 -14.69
CA ALA A 323 12.59 0.58 -15.06
C ALA A 323 12.88 0.92 -16.51
N ARG A 324 14.09 0.59 -17.02
CA ARG A 324 14.44 0.74 -18.43
C ARG A 324 13.55 -0.11 -19.35
N LYS A 325 13.34 -1.39 -18.98
CA LYS A 325 12.46 -2.27 -19.76
C LYS A 325 11.02 -1.77 -19.84
N LEU A 326 10.49 -1.20 -18.75
CA LEU A 326 9.17 -0.58 -18.73
C LEU A 326 9.11 0.63 -19.69
N GLU A 327 10.13 1.46 -19.68
CA GLU A 327 10.24 2.62 -20.58
C GLU A 327 10.32 2.19 -22.06
N GLU A 328 11.06 1.11 -22.36
CA GLU A 328 11.13 0.52 -23.72
C GLU A 328 9.78 -0.05 -24.18
N VAL A 329 9.05 -0.75 -23.30
CA VAL A 329 7.78 -1.41 -23.67
C VAL A 329 6.62 -0.44 -23.72
N PHE A 330 6.51 0.50 -22.77
CA PHE A 330 5.35 1.38 -22.63
C PHE A 330 5.60 2.82 -23.11
N GLY A 331 6.85 3.21 -23.34
CA GLY A 331 7.22 4.61 -23.60
C GLY A 331 6.96 5.54 -22.40
N LEU A 332 6.81 4.99 -21.20
CA LEU A 332 6.42 5.70 -19.99
C LEU A 332 7.45 5.50 -18.88
N PRO A 333 7.84 6.57 -18.17
CA PRO A 333 8.65 6.43 -16.99
C PRO A 333 7.82 5.80 -15.84
N TYR A 334 8.47 4.98 -15.02
CA TYR A 334 7.86 4.52 -13.78
C TYR A 334 8.00 5.58 -12.69
N VAL A 335 6.88 6.12 -12.22
CA VAL A 335 6.84 7.18 -11.21
C VAL A 335 6.80 6.56 -9.82
N GLU A 336 7.97 6.50 -9.16
CA GLU A 336 8.08 5.99 -7.80
C GLU A 336 7.55 6.97 -6.77
N GLY A 337 6.99 6.42 -5.67
CA GLY A 337 6.60 7.17 -4.49
C GLY A 337 6.94 6.42 -3.19
N TYR A 338 7.11 7.16 -2.12
CA TYR A 338 7.41 6.66 -0.79
C TYR A 338 6.35 7.10 0.22
N GLY A 339 6.00 6.20 1.11
CA GLY A 339 5.06 6.44 2.21
C GLY A 339 4.82 5.19 3.06
N LEU A 340 4.09 5.36 4.14
CA LEU A 340 3.85 4.36 5.16
C LEU A 340 2.35 4.25 5.48
N SER A 341 1.98 3.25 6.29
CA SER A 341 0.62 3.16 6.85
C SER A 341 0.30 4.37 7.73
N GLU A 342 1.29 4.85 8.47
CA GLU A 342 1.24 6.01 9.37
C GLU A 342 1.08 7.36 8.63
N THR A 343 1.29 7.37 7.32
CA THR A 343 1.18 8.58 6.48
C THR A 343 0.07 8.48 5.44
N MET A 344 -0.83 7.52 5.55
CA MET A 344 -1.91 7.24 4.59
C MET A 344 -1.39 7.20 3.14
N ALA A 345 -0.36 6.44 2.88
CA ALA A 345 0.43 6.33 1.65
C ALA A 345 1.37 7.52 1.43
N PRO A 346 1.41 8.28 0.31
CA PRO A 346 2.65 8.98 -0.03
C PRO A 346 2.96 10.17 0.88
N THR A 347 4.23 10.29 1.20
CA THR A 347 4.86 11.53 1.67
C THR A 347 5.75 12.14 0.60
N HIS A 348 6.25 11.30 -0.31
CA HIS A 348 7.08 11.69 -1.44
C HIS A 348 6.60 11.00 -2.71
N ILE A 349 6.65 11.70 -3.82
CA ILE A 349 6.38 11.15 -5.16
C ILE A 349 7.36 11.81 -6.13
N ASN A 350 7.89 11.05 -7.09
CA ASN A 350 8.67 11.62 -8.17
C ASN A 350 7.80 12.57 -9.03
N PRO A 351 8.33 13.72 -9.45
CA PRO A 351 7.70 14.54 -10.47
C PRO A 351 7.60 13.77 -11.78
N PRO A 352 6.42 13.67 -12.41
CA PRO A 352 6.26 12.87 -13.64
C PRO A 352 7.16 13.30 -14.79
N GLN A 353 7.47 14.59 -14.90
CA GLN A 353 8.33 15.15 -15.95
C GLN A 353 9.84 14.96 -15.71
N ARG A 354 10.25 14.64 -14.47
CA ARG A 354 11.66 14.44 -14.06
C ARG A 354 11.81 13.38 -12.98
N PRO A 355 11.35 12.14 -13.20
CA PRO A 355 11.51 11.10 -12.21
C PRO A 355 12.99 10.68 -12.10
N LYS A 356 13.48 10.51 -10.88
CA LYS A 356 14.75 9.84 -10.62
C LYS A 356 14.49 8.37 -10.29
N ARG A 357 15.31 7.48 -10.83
CA ARG A 357 15.20 6.04 -10.58
C ARG A 357 15.71 5.70 -9.18
N GLN A 358 15.17 4.64 -8.58
CA GLN A 358 15.49 4.17 -7.23
C GLN A 358 15.35 5.27 -6.15
N CYS A 359 14.40 6.16 -6.36
CA CYS A 359 14.20 7.36 -5.59
C CYS A 359 12.75 7.46 -5.10
N GLY A 360 12.56 7.74 -3.82
CA GLY A 360 11.22 7.97 -3.26
C GLY A 360 10.52 9.22 -3.81
N GLY A 361 11.27 10.13 -4.44
CA GLY A 361 10.77 11.38 -5.01
C GLY A 361 11.00 12.59 -4.12
N ILE A 362 10.19 13.61 -4.34
CA ILE A 362 10.20 14.86 -3.57
C ILE A 362 8.99 14.92 -2.62
N PRO A 363 9.06 15.67 -1.51
CA PRO A 363 7.92 15.88 -0.62
C PRO A 363 6.69 16.38 -1.37
N ILE A 364 5.51 15.80 -1.09
CA ILE A 364 4.23 16.21 -1.70
C ILE A 364 3.69 17.52 -1.09
N PHE A 365 2.51 17.97 -1.56
CA PHE A 365 1.83 19.18 -1.02
C PHE A 365 1.83 19.19 0.51
N ASN A 366 2.11 20.36 1.08
CA ASN A 366 2.05 20.61 2.53
C ASN A 366 2.94 19.69 3.39
N THR A 367 3.87 18.94 2.79
CA THR A 367 4.75 18.01 3.50
C THR A 367 6.12 18.65 3.72
N ASP A 368 6.54 18.69 4.97
CA ASP A 368 7.89 19.05 5.39
C ASP A 368 8.67 17.78 5.71
N ALA A 369 9.74 17.49 4.99
CA ALA A 369 10.57 16.33 5.19
C ALA A 369 11.99 16.74 5.52
N ARG A 370 12.66 16.02 6.46
CA ARG A 370 14.02 16.25 6.89
C ARG A 370 14.77 14.93 7.00
N VAL A 371 16.08 15.01 7.00
CA VAL A 371 16.96 13.91 7.36
C VAL A 371 17.74 14.33 8.60
N ILE A 372 17.68 13.51 9.65
CA ILE A 372 18.31 13.82 10.94
C ILE A 372 19.30 12.75 11.36
N ASP A 373 20.32 13.16 12.12
CA ASP A 373 21.19 12.24 12.85
C ASP A 373 20.35 11.47 13.88
N ILE A 374 20.57 10.16 13.96
CA ILE A 374 19.74 9.26 14.78
C ILE A 374 19.95 9.50 16.29
N GLU A 375 21.16 9.89 16.69
CA GLU A 375 21.56 10.06 18.09
C GLU A 375 21.40 11.51 18.53
N LYS A 376 21.89 12.45 17.71
CA LYS A 376 21.89 13.88 18.03
C LYS A 376 20.59 14.59 17.71
N LEU A 377 19.74 13.98 16.87
CA LEU A 377 18.47 14.53 16.37
C LEU A 377 18.63 15.89 15.64
N THR A 378 19.83 16.18 15.13
CA THR A 378 20.14 17.39 14.34
C THR A 378 19.98 17.11 12.86
N GLU A 379 19.59 18.13 12.08
CA GLU A 379 19.48 18.00 10.62
C GLU A 379 20.84 17.69 9.99
N LEU A 380 20.81 16.79 9.01
CA LEU A 380 21.95 16.40 8.20
C LEU A 380 22.00 17.19 6.88
N LYS A 381 23.18 17.24 6.28
CA LYS A 381 23.41 17.91 5.01
C LYS A 381 23.06 17.01 3.83
N VAL A 382 23.14 17.59 2.64
CA VAL A 382 22.99 16.88 1.36
C VAL A 382 23.88 15.63 1.31
N ASN A 383 23.31 14.52 0.85
CA ASN A 383 23.97 13.22 0.71
C ASN A 383 24.43 12.55 2.02
N GLU A 384 24.12 13.13 3.18
CA GLU A 384 24.36 12.48 4.48
C GLU A 384 23.17 11.59 4.85
N VAL A 385 23.46 10.34 5.21
CA VAL A 385 22.44 9.33 5.54
C VAL A 385 22.03 9.45 7.00
N GLY A 386 20.73 9.59 7.23
CA GLY A 386 20.10 9.62 8.55
C GLY A 386 18.66 9.16 8.53
N GLU A 387 17.93 9.37 9.63
CA GLU A 387 16.52 9.04 9.71
C GLU A 387 15.69 10.10 8.98
N ILE A 388 14.80 9.64 8.09
CA ILE A 388 13.82 10.51 7.44
C ILE A 388 12.69 10.80 8.42
N ILE A 389 12.42 12.09 8.65
CA ILE A 389 11.29 12.56 9.45
C ILE A 389 10.35 13.40 8.58
N VAL A 390 9.06 13.31 8.84
CA VAL A 390 8.05 13.99 8.03
C VAL A 390 6.99 14.66 8.89
N SER A 391 6.54 15.84 8.44
CA SER A 391 5.43 16.60 9.03
C SER A 391 4.48 17.01 7.92
N GLY A 392 3.18 16.80 8.11
CA GLY A 392 2.16 17.13 7.11
C GLY A 392 0.76 16.70 7.53
N PRO A 393 -0.26 17.13 6.79
CA PRO A 393 -1.66 16.85 7.14
C PRO A 393 -2.05 15.38 6.99
N GLN A 394 -1.30 14.58 6.26
CA GLN A 394 -1.53 13.16 6.05
C GLN A 394 -1.05 12.28 7.20
N ILE A 395 -0.30 12.85 8.15
CA ILE A 395 0.26 12.09 9.27
C ILE A 395 -0.86 11.63 10.20
N PHE A 396 -0.80 10.37 10.61
CA PHE A 396 -1.77 9.79 11.54
C PHE A 396 -1.77 10.48 12.92
N ARG A 397 -2.84 10.31 13.67
CA ARG A 397 -2.92 10.83 15.05
C ARG A 397 -1.98 10.10 16.01
N GLY A 398 -1.76 8.82 15.78
CA GLY A 398 -1.00 7.90 16.61
C GLY A 398 -1.54 6.48 16.52
N TYR A 399 -0.98 5.58 17.30
CA TYR A 399 -1.42 4.19 17.37
C TYR A 399 -2.59 4.03 18.34
N TRP A 400 -3.60 3.27 17.93
CA TRP A 400 -4.81 3.01 18.70
C TRP A 400 -4.47 2.36 20.04
N LYS A 401 -4.98 2.94 21.16
CA LYS A 401 -4.73 2.49 22.53
C LYS A 401 -3.25 2.32 22.94
N GLN A 402 -2.31 2.96 22.22
CA GLN A 402 -0.87 2.84 22.48
C GLN A 402 -0.20 4.23 22.58
N PRO A 403 -0.44 4.98 23.68
CA PRO A 403 0.09 6.33 23.82
C PRO A 403 1.61 6.37 23.93
N GLU A 404 2.25 5.40 24.60
CA GLU A 404 3.71 5.33 24.71
C GLU A 404 4.36 5.08 23.35
N ALA A 405 3.90 4.07 22.60
CA ALA A 405 4.38 3.79 21.26
C ALA A 405 4.12 4.97 20.28
N THR A 406 3.07 5.74 20.53
CA THR A 406 2.79 6.97 19.80
C THR A 406 3.81 8.06 20.14
N ALA A 407 4.12 8.26 21.41
CA ALA A 407 5.09 9.25 21.85
C ALA A 407 6.50 8.99 21.28
N GLU A 408 6.92 7.71 21.21
CA GLU A 408 8.21 7.30 20.68
C GLU A 408 8.45 7.68 19.20
N VAL A 409 7.39 7.76 18.40
CA VAL A 409 7.49 8.00 16.96
C VAL A 409 7.25 9.46 16.56
N PHE A 410 7.10 10.36 17.53
CA PHE A 410 6.99 11.77 17.26
C PHE A 410 8.07 12.57 17.97
N LEU A 411 8.54 13.61 17.28
CA LEU A 411 9.46 14.58 17.88
C LEU A 411 9.03 16.02 17.51
N GLN A 412 9.44 16.96 18.34
CA GLN A 412 9.31 18.39 18.05
C GLN A 412 10.61 18.87 17.38
N HIS A 413 10.48 19.49 16.21
CA HIS A 413 11.61 20.03 15.48
C HIS A 413 11.13 21.29 14.72
N ASP A 414 11.90 22.39 14.77
CA ASP A 414 11.53 23.69 14.18
C ASP A 414 10.09 24.16 14.51
N GLY A 415 9.65 23.94 15.74
CA GLY A 415 8.31 24.30 16.21
C GLY A 415 7.17 23.49 15.60
N LYS A 416 7.46 22.38 14.92
CA LYS A 416 6.51 21.46 14.31
C LYS A 416 6.63 20.06 14.89
N ARG A 417 5.53 19.32 14.86
CA ARG A 417 5.50 17.90 15.19
C ARG A 417 5.87 17.08 13.96
N PHE A 418 6.99 16.34 14.03
CA PHE A 418 7.44 15.42 13.00
C PHE A 418 7.19 13.98 13.41
N PHE A 419 6.81 13.16 12.45
CA PHE A 419 6.76 11.72 12.57
C PHE A 419 8.11 11.13 12.17
N ARG A 420 8.67 10.30 13.02
CA ARG A 420 9.88 9.51 12.80
C ARG A 420 9.53 8.26 12.00
N THR A 421 9.97 8.19 10.76
CA THR A 421 9.57 7.09 9.87
C THR A 421 10.22 5.76 10.23
N GLY A 422 11.36 5.81 10.91
CA GLY A 422 12.24 4.66 11.14
C GLY A 422 12.91 4.17 9.84
N ASP A 423 12.76 4.90 8.75
CA ASP A 423 13.44 4.64 7.48
C ASP A 423 14.67 5.56 7.37
N LEU A 424 15.76 4.99 6.92
CA LEU A 424 16.99 5.71 6.67
C LEU A 424 17.09 6.13 5.22
N GLY A 425 17.68 7.29 5.01
CA GLY A 425 17.87 7.80 3.67
C GLY A 425 18.64 9.12 3.69
N TYR A 426 18.72 9.72 2.54
CA TYR A 426 19.33 11.03 2.33
C TYR A 426 18.53 11.80 1.28
N TYR A 427 18.77 13.08 1.17
CA TYR A 427 18.32 13.88 0.02
C TYR A 427 19.54 14.38 -0.77
N ASP A 428 19.37 14.45 -2.08
CA ASP A 428 20.41 14.96 -2.97
C ASP A 428 20.37 16.49 -3.14
N GLU A 429 21.23 17.01 -3.98
CA GLU A 429 21.35 18.44 -4.27
C GLU A 429 20.07 19.06 -4.83
N ASP A 430 19.27 18.28 -5.52
CA ASP A 430 17.99 18.69 -6.09
C ASP A 430 16.83 18.55 -5.09
N GLY A 431 17.07 17.95 -3.92
CA GLY A 431 16.05 17.73 -2.88
C GLY A 431 15.17 16.52 -3.10
N TYR A 432 15.64 15.54 -3.87
CA TYR A 432 15.02 14.21 -4.00
C TYR A 432 15.47 13.31 -2.87
N PHE A 433 14.55 12.52 -2.33
CA PHE A 433 14.81 11.63 -1.20
C PHE A 433 15.04 10.19 -1.66
N PHE A 434 16.11 9.60 -1.18
CA PHE A 434 16.51 8.23 -1.44
C PHE A 434 16.41 7.43 -0.15
N ILE A 435 15.66 6.33 -0.18
CA ILE A 435 15.51 5.43 0.96
C ILE A 435 16.60 4.36 0.88
N THR A 436 17.48 4.30 1.87
CA THR A 436 18.59 3.36 1.87
C THR A 436 18.28 2.08 2.63
N ASP A 437 17.65 2.17 3.82
CA ASP A 437 17.25 1.00 4.61
C ASP A 437 16.26 1.39 5.73
N ARG A 438 15.95 0.42 6.58
CA ARG A 438 15.23 0.62 7.83
C ARG A 438 16.17 0.57 9.04
N LEU A 439 16.04 1.51 9.95
CA LEU A 439 16.84 1.60 11.16
C LEU A 439 16.93 0.26 11.93
N LYS A 440 15.82 -0.48 11.98
CA LYS A 440 15.74 -1.78 12.68
C LYS A 440 16.31 -2.97 11.93
N ARG A 441 16.73 -2.79 10.67
CA ARG A 441 17.44 -3.83 9.89
C ARG A 441 18.94 -3.73 10.01
N MET A 442 19.45 -2.63 10.55
CA MET A 442 20.89 -2.39 10.68
C MET A 442 21.59 -3.58 11.38
N ILE A 443 22.60 -4.10 10.74
CA ILE A 443 23.48 -5.15 11.28
C ILE A 443 24.71 -4.46 11.88
N ASN A 444 25.00 -4.75 13.14
CA ASN A 444 26.18 -4.22 13.81
C ASN A 444 27.33 -5.24 13.75
N ALA A 445 28.07 -5.23 12.65
CA ALA A 445 29.19 -6.15 12.43
C ALA A 445 30.50 -5.57 13.01
N SER A 446 30.86 -5.94 14.24
CA SER A 446 32.09 -5.45 14.93
C SER A 446 32.14 -3.91 15.07
N GLY A 447 31.01 -3.26 15.35
CA GLY A 447 30.92 -1.79 15.42
C GLY A 447 30.68 -1.10 14.08
N PHE A 448 30.82 -1.80 12.96
CA PHE A 448 30.45 -1.27 11.65
C PHE A 448 28.95 -1.45 11.38
N LYS A 449 28.29 -0.34 11.04
CA LYS A 449 26.87 -0.36 10.65
C LYS A 449 26.75 -0.84 9.21
N VAL A 450 26.13 -2.00 9.00
CA VAL A 450 25.84 -2.56 7.68
C VAL A 450 24.35 -2.44 7.41
N TRP A 451 24.01 -1.93 6.25
CA TRP A 451 22.65 -1.75 5.80
C TRP A 451 22.26 -2.90 4.86
N PRO A 452 21.36 -3.81 5.27
CA PRO A 452 20.95 -4.96 4.46
C PRO A 452 20.51 -4.60 3.06
N ALA A 453 19.71 -3.55 2.87
CA ALA A 453 19.21 -3.16 1.56
C ALA A 453 20.34 -2.74 0.59
N GLU A 454 21.42 -2.14 1.08
CA GLU A 454 22.60 -1.81 0.27
C GLU A 454 23.30 -3.08 -0.24
N VAL A 455 23.46 -4.08 0.64
CA VAL A 455 24.05 -5.36 0.28
C VAL A 455 23.14 -6.14 -0.68
N GLU A 456 21.83 -6.14 -0.43
CA GLU A 456 20.82 -6.74 -1.31
C GLU A 456 20.88 -6.14 -2.72
N ALA A 457 20.91 -4.79 -2.83
CA ALA A 457 20.97 -4.10 -4.11
C ALA A 457 22.21 -4.49 -4.93
N LEU A 458 23.35 -4.65 -4.27
CA LEU A 458 24.58 -5.13 -4.92
C LEU A 458 24.44 -6.60 -5.35
N LEU A 459 23.91 -7.47 -4.49
CA LEU A 459 23.73 -8.90 -4.81
C LEU A 459 22.77 -9.12 -5.98
N TYR A 460 21.77 -8.27 -6.20
CA TYR A 460 20.92 -8.30 -7.40
C TYR A 460 21.70 -8.08 -8.72
N GLY A 461 22.90 -7.50 -8.65
CA GLY A 461 23.82 -7.37 -9.80
C GLY A 461 24.54 -8.66 -10.18
N HIS A 462 24.49 -9.71 -9.36
CA HIS A 462 25.08 -11.00 -9.69
C HIS A 462 24.22 -11.74 -10.74
N PRO A 463 24.81 -12.32 -11.81
CA PRO A 463 24.05 -12.93 -12.91
C PRO A 463 23.13 -14.06 -12.47
N ASP A 464 23.50 -14.81 -11.46
CA ASP A 464 22.77 -16.00 -10.99
C ASP A 464 21.74 -15.69 -9.91
N VAL A 465 21.76 -14.48 -9.31
CA VAL A 465 20.85 -14.11 -8.24
C VAL A 465 19.51 -13.62 -8.81
N GLN A 466 18.43 -14.26 -8.39
CA GLN A 466 17.07 -13.82 -8.67
C GLN A 466 16.54 -12.90 -7.57
N GLU A 467 16.72 -13.30 -6.30
CA GLU A 467 16.30 -12.55 -5.13
C GLU A 467 17.33 -12.71 -4.00
N ALA A 468 17.46 -11.69 -3.18
CA ALA A 468 18.30 -11.73 -1.99
C ALA A 468 17.61 -11.06 -0.81
N CYS A 469 17.82 -11.61 0.38
CA CYS A 469 17.46 -10.98 1.65
C CYS A 469 18.65 -11.08 2.60
N VAL A 470 19.08 -9.95 3.12
CA VAL A 470 20.24 -9.87 4.02
C VAL A 470 19.77 -9.64 5.45
N ILE A 471 20.30 -10.43 6.38
CA ILE A 471 19.99 -10.40 7.81
C ILE A 471 21.27 -10.46 8.66
N GLY A 472 21.17 -10.07 9.92
CA GLY A 472 22.23 -10.27 10.91
C GLY A 472 22.19 -11.70 11.45
N ALA A 473 23.29 -12.42 11.40
CA ALA A 473 23.47 -13.68 12.09
C ALA A 473 24.32 -13.48 13.35
N PRO A 474 24.02 -14.16 14.47
CA PRO A 474 24.85 -14.12 15.66
C PRO A 474 26.29 -14.57 15.36
N ASP A 475 27.28 -13.83 15.87
CA ASP A 475 28.69 -14.14 15.73
C ASP A 475 29.39 -13.92 17.09
N GLY A 476 30.01 -14.98 17.63
CA GLY A 476 30.61 -14.96 18.97
C GLY A 476 31.75 -13.96 19.14
N TYR A 477 32.39 -13.52 18.04
CA TYR A 477 33.50 -12.55 18.08
C TYR A 477 33.03 -11.13 17.69
N ARG A 478 32.06 -11.02 16.78
CA ARG A 478 31.62 -9.77 16.17
C ARG A 478 30.30 -9.24 16.70
N GLY A 479 29.62 -9.98 17.57
CA GLY A 479 28.24 -9.75 17.95
C GLY A 479 27.27 -10.17 16.84
N GLU A 480 27.34 -9.52 15.70
CA GLU A 480 26.57 -9.90 14.49
C GLU A 480 27.48 -9.97 13.27
N THR A 481 27.11 -10.81 12.31
CA THR A 481 27.73 -10.88 10.98
C THR A 481 26.68 -10.84 9.88
N VAL A 482 27.09 -10.44 8.68
CA VAL A 482 26.19 -10.33 7.52
C VAL A 482 25.92 -11.71 6.93
N LYS A 483 24.62 -12.09 6.86
CA LYS A 483 24.13 -13.30 6.21
C LYS A 483 23.21 -12.96 5.07
N ALA A 484 23.43 -13.56 3.89
CA ALA A 484 22.56 -13.43 2.73
C ALA A 484 21.77 -14.74 2.50
N LEU A 485 20.45 -14.61 2.41
CA LEU A 485 19.53 -15.65 1.93
C LEU A 485 19.26 -15.36 0.46
N VAL A 486 19.61 -16.28 -0.44
CA VAL A 486 19.63 -16.05 -1.88
C VAL A 486 18.74 -17.06 -2.61
N VAL A 487 17.87 -16.57 -3.49
CA VAL A 487 17.14 -17.37 -4.48
C VAL A 487 17.90 -17.27 -5.79
N LEU A 488 18.32 -18.40 -6.34
CA LEU A 488 18.99 -18.46 -7.65
C LEU A 488 17.96 -18.38 -8.78
N ARG A 489 18.39 -17.88 -9.93
CA ARG A 489 17.57 -17.90 -11.15
C ARG A 489 17.27 -19.32 -11.59
N LYS A 490 16.13 -19.51 -12.24
CA LYS A 490 15.75 -20.82 -12.81
C LYS A 490 16.83 -21.31 -13.80
N ASN A 491 17.12 -22.61 -13.77
CA ASN A 491 18.10 -23.29 -14.62
C ASN A 491 19.57 -22.93 -14.34
N ILE A 492 19.90 -22.29 -13.23
CA ILE A 492 21.27 -22.13 -12.76
C ILE A 492 21.66 -23.36 -11.93
N HIS A 493 22.72 -24.04 -12.34
CA HIS A 493 23.26 -25.20 -11.65
C HIS A 493 24.76 -25.01 -11.42
N GLY A 494 25.25 -25.39 -10.26
CA GLY A 494 26.67 -25.39 -9.92
C GLY A 494 27.18 -24.20 -9.15
N THR A 495 26.44 -23.07 -9.08
CA THR A 495 26.81 -21.92 -8.24
C THR A 495 26.82 -22.31 -6.76
N LYS A 496 27.89 -21.96 -6.06
CA LYS A 496 28.08 -22.24 -4.63
C LYS A 496 27.97 -20.96 -3.80
N PRO A 497 27.66 -21.06 -2.50
CA PRO A 497 27.69 -19.90 -1.60
C PRO A 497 29.01 -19.12 -1.64
N ALA A 498 30.14 -19.82 -1.82
CA ALA A 498 31.47 -19.22 -1.94
C ALA A 498 31.60 -18.31 -3.16
N ASP A 499 30.98 -18.65 -4.28
CA ASP A 499 31.05 -17.88 -5.53
C ASP A 499 30.36 -16.52 -5.35
N ILE A 500 29.21 -16.51 -4.66
CA ILE A 500 28.49 -15.26 -4.30
C ILE A 500 29.34 -14.39 -3.36
N MET A 501 30.00 -14.99 -2.36
CA MET A 501 30.87 -14.28 -1.43
C MET A 501 32.10 -13.71 -2.12
N GLU A 502 32.72 -14.45 -3.03
CA GLU A 502 33.87 -14.01 -3.81
C GLU A 502 33.51 -12.83 -4.72
N TRP A 503 32.43 -12.96 -5.47
CA TRP A 503 31.91 -11.89 -6.31
C TRP A 503 31.62 -10.63 -5.49
N ALA A 504 31.02 -10.77 -4.30
CA ALA A 504 30.69 -9.65 -3.43
C ALA A 504 31.93 -8.90 -2.92
N ARG A 505 33.08 -9.57 -2.74
CA ARG A 505 34.35 -8.95 -2.29
C ARG A 505 34.84 -7.87 -3.26
N ASP A 506 34.60 -8.07 -4.56
CA ASP A 506 35.01 -7.10 -5.59
C ASP A 506 34.05 -5.93 -5.73
N LYS A 507 32.84 -6.01 -5.12
CA LYS A 507 31.76 -5.05 -5.32
C LYS A 507 31.44 -4.21 -4.10
N MET A 508 31.90 -4.62 -2.91
CA MET A 508 31.58 -3.91 -1.68
C MET A 508 32.70 -3.93 -0.65
N ALA A 509 32.66 -3.01 0.30
CA ALA A 509 33.65 -2.95 1.38
C ALA A 509 33.63 -4.24 2.22
N ALA A 510 34.79 -4.69 2.69
CA ALA A 510 34.99 -5.98 3.33
C ALA A 510 34.06 -6.25 4.55
N TYR A 511 33.67 -5.21 5.28
CA TYR A 511 32.74 -5.35 6.42
C TYR A 511 31.28 -5.56 5.98
N LYS A 512 30.90 -5.24 4.74
CA LYS A 512 29.57 -5.42 4.15
C LYS A 512 29.42 -6.80 3.48
N VAL A 513 30.52 -7.42 3.09
CA VAL A 513 30.52 -8.72 2.38
C VAL A 513 29.83 -9.78 3.25
N PRO A 514 28.78 -10.45 2.73
CA PRO A 514 28.17 -11.56 3.44
C PRO A 514 29.19 -12.65 3.77
N ARG A 515 29.28 -13.02 5.04
CA ARG A 515 30.13 -14.13 5.50
C ARG A 515 29.41 -15.46 5.52
N LEU A 516 28.08 -15.39 5.50
CA LEU A 516 27.21 -16.54 5.40
C LEU A 516 26.29 -16.33 4.20
N VAL A 517 26.23 -17.31 3.32
CA VAL A 517 25.27 -17.35 2.19
C VAL A 517 24.51 -18.66 2.26
N GLU A 518 23.20 -18.59 2.28
CA GLU A 518 22.28 -19.72 2.29
C GLU A 518 21.37 -19.64 1.06
N PHE A 519 21.35 -20.68 0.23
CA PHE A 519 20.41 -20.76 -0.88
C PHE A 519 19.06 -21.27 -0.39
N VAL A 520 17.99 -20.59 -0.80
CA VAL A 520 16.61 -20.92 -0.48
C VAL A 520 15.78 -21.02 -1.75
N GLU A 521 14.75 -21.85 -1.75
CA GLU A 521 13.86 -21.97 -2.90
C GLU A 521 13.01 -20.71 -3.12
N GLN A 522 12.57 -20.08 -2.03
CA GLN A 522 11.79 -18.86 -2.04
C GLN A 522 11.98 -18.05 -0.76
N LEU A 523 11.81 -16.75 -0.85
CA LEU A 523 11.77 -15.85 0.30
C LEU A 523 10.31 -15.64 0.73
N PRO A 524 10.00 -15.65 2.05
CA PRO A 524 8.66 -15.34 2.54
C PRO A 524 8.31 -13.88 2.22
N LYS A 525 7.09 -13.64 1.72
CA LYS A 525 6.63 -12.31 1.30
C LYS A 525 5.26 -11.98 1.88
N THR A 526 5.05 -10.68 2.10
CA THR A 526 3.71 -10.15 2.35
C THR A 526 2.86 -10.23 1.07
N PRO A 527 1.52 -10.11 1.17
CA PRO A 527 0.65 -9.98 0.00
C PRO A 527 0.97 -8.79 -0.92
N THR A 528 1.65 -7.79 -0.38
CA THR A 528 2.15 -6.63 -1.13
C THR A 528 3.54 -6.87 -1.74
N GLY A 529 4.05 -8.10 -1.73
CA GLY A 529 5.32 -8.49 -2.33
C GLY A 529 6.58 -8.12 -1.53
N LYS A 530 6.44 -7.56 -0.32
CA LYS A 530 7.60 -7.24 0.55
C LYS A 530 8.12 -8.49 1.22
N ILE A 531 9.44 -8.68 1.23
CA ILE A 531 10.08 -9.78 1.93
C ILE A 531 9.87 -9.65 3.45
N LEU A 532 9.46 -10.73 4.09
CA LEU A 532 9.27 -10.83 5.54
C LEU A 532 10.62 -11.08 6.25
N TRP A 533 11.56 -10.15 6.06
CA TRP A 533 12.93 -10.24 6.58
C TRP A 533 13.00 -10.52 8.10
N ARG A 534 12.00 -10.07 8.88
CA ARG A 534 11.95 -10.32 10.33
C ARG A 534 11.76 -11.79 10.67
N GLU A 535 10.87 -12.44 9.97
CA GLU A 535 10.65 -13.88 10.14
C GLU A 535 11.96 -14.63 9.91
N LEU A 536 12.71 -14.24 8.88
CA LEU A 536 14.03 -14.78 8.58
C LEU A 536 15.04 -14.44 9.68
N GLN A 537 15.06 -13.19 10.16
CA GLN A 537 15.93 -12.73 11.24
C GLN A 537 15.65 -13.45 12.56
N GLU A 538 14.37 -13.61 12.93
CA GLU A 538 13.96 -14.30 14.15
C GLU A 538 14.28 -15.80 14.09
N LYS A 539 14.06 -16.43 12.94
CA LYS A 539 14.43 -17.82 12.71
C LYS A 539 15.94 -18.03 12.85
N GLU A 540 16.74 -17.08 12.36
CA GLU A 540 18.20 -17.17 12.47
C GLU A 540 18.68 -16.99 13.92
N ARG A 541 18.07 -16.07 14.69
CA ARG A 541 18.39 -15.86 16.11
C ARG A 541 18.03 -17.04 17.03
N ARG A 542 17.13 -17.91 16.59
CA ARG A 542 16.74 -19.14 17.34
C ARG A 542 17.63 -20.35 17.05
N LYS A 543 18.50 -20.30 16.03
CA LYS A 543 19.51 -21.32 15.76
C LYS A 543 20.67 -21.20 16.73
#